data_3cbde75750a4f6b2c52859012b0e833a
#
_entry.id   3cbde75750a4f6b2c52859012b0e833a
#
_cell.length_a   1.000
_cell.length_b   1.000
_cell.length_c   1.000
_cell.angle_alpha   90.00
_cell.angle_beta   90.00
_cell.angle_gamma   90.00
#
_symmetry.space_group_name_H-M   'P 1'
#
loop_
_entity.id
_entity.type
_entity.pdbx_description
1 polymer ?
#
loop_
_entity_poly.entity_id
_entity_poly.type
_entity_poly.pdbx_seq_one_letter_code
_entity_poly.pdbx_strand_id
1 'polypeptide(L)'
;MNTTSQTTITNENFNNINSIDLYINYVCGLRCNHCFIGDQLNSNIEMPFELAKSIVDNAKLKGIESITLLGGEPTLFSNIIDLINYIIENKIELRIVTNGQKSFQKLISKLSSESLRKLHVCFSIDGSNEVIHDNIRGKDTFLNLTNSVLLAISKNISFSGITSISQDNYDDVLQIINLCSNYKMKYLNIHYVTDRGFAKRNKIVDIDNWLKLSDSLKSINANIPLRFEKTYVSKSEVINCEVNRKKNIIIDPKGNVYGCTMFMNFENTQSAIWTESGLVMNNNITNENNVCAETSNGCPAMTLVNEEIVSNAKFNNLKFDCIFNKTFIVN
;
A
#
# COMPACT_ATOMS: atom_id res chain seq x y z
N MET A 1 25.89 -33.88 -8.09
CA MET A 1 25.38 -32.90 -9.06
C MET A 1 23.86 -32.97 -9.03
N ASN A 2 23.22 -32.22 -8.18
CA ASN A 2 21.76 -32.11 -8.13
C ASN A 2 21.38 -30.88 -8.94
N THR A 3 20.93 -31.12 -10.17
CA THR A 3 20.28 -30.10 -11.00
C THR A 3 18.91 -29.84 -10.39
N THR A 4 18.78 -28.76 -9.62
CA THR A 4 17.48 -28.20 -9.26
C THR A 4 16.81 -27.73 -10.53
N SER A 5 15.76 -28.43 -10.96
CA SER A 5 14.92 -28.01 -12.06
C SER A 5 14.20 -26.72 -11.66
N GLN A 6 14.68 -25.58 -12.18
CA GLN A 6 13.95 -24.33 -12.14
C GLN A 6 12.68 -24.49 -12.96
N THR A 7 11.54 -24.59 -12.29
CA THR A 7 10.23 -24.60 -12.94
C THR A 7 9.85 -23.16 -13.24
N THR A 8 10.03 -22.73 -14.47
CA THR A 8 9.48 -21.46 -14.98
C THR A 8 7.97 -21.51 -14.84
N ILE A 9 7.34 -20.50 -14.22
CA ILE A 9 5.88 -20.46 -14.09
C ILE A 9 5.26 -20.48 -15.49
N THR A 10 4.39 -21.46 -15.69
CA THR A 10 3.49 -21.48 -16.84
C THR A 10 2.47 -20.35 -16.74
N ASN A 11 1.91 -19.92 -17.87
CA ASN A 11 0.94 -18.84 -17.98
C ASN A 11 -0.28 -18.94 -17.04
N GLU A 12 -0.59 -20.14 -16.55
CA GLU A 12 -1.80 -20.42 -15.75
C GLU A 12 -1.81 -19.78 -14.37
N ASN A 13 -0.66 -19.55 -13.74
CA ASN A 13 -0.59 -18.99 -12.38
C ASN A 13 -0.82 -17.47 -12.32
N PHE A 14 -0.83 -16.76 -13.46
CA PHE A 14 -1.04 -15.31 -13.56
C PHE A 14 -2.38 -14.91 -14.18
N ASN A 15 -3.22 -15.85 -14.59
CA ASN A 15 -4.43 -15.56 -15.37
C ASN A 15 -5.48 -14.69 -14.65
N ASN A 16 -5.32 -14.45 -13.34
CA ASN A 16 -6.26 -13.68 -12.53
C ASN A 16 -5.67 -12.38 -11.97
N ILE A 17 -4.38 -12.09 -12.23
CA ILE A 17 -3.75 -10.88 -11.69
C ILE A 17 -4.14 -9.69 -12.55
N ASN A 18 -4.74 -8.68 -11.91
CA ASN A 18 -5.18 -7.46 -12.58
C ASN A 18 -4.29 -6.26 -12.21
N SER A 19 -3.53 -6.35 -11.10
CA SER A 19 -2.74 -5.22 -10.62
C SER A 19 -1.43 -5.67 -9.97
N ILE A 20 -0.44 -4.78 -10.02
CA ILE A 20 0.85 -4.94 -9.35
C ILE A 20 1.09 -3.74 -8.43
N ASP A 21 1.37 -4.01 -7.15
CA ASP A 21 1.94 -3.05 -6.23
C ASP A 21 3.46 -3.19 -6.25
N LEU A 22 4.13 -2.24 -6.91
CA LEU A 22 5.56 -2.28 -7.20
C LEU A 22 6.33 -1.35 -6.28
N TYR A 23 7.03 -1.91 -5.29
CA TYR A 23 7.95 -1.18 -4.43
C TYR A 23 9.28 -1.02 -5.16
N ILE A 24 9.51 0.15 -5.75
CA ILE A 24 10.68 0.38 -6.61
C ILE A 24 11.94 0.78 -5.84
N ASN A 25 11.79 1.18 -4.57
CA ASN A 25 12.93 1.50 -3.71
C ASN A 25 12.59 1.39 -2.23
N TYR A 26 13.62 1.40 -1.38
CA TYR A 26 13.54 1.63 0.06
C TYR A 26 14.16 2.98 0.46
N VAL A 27 14.35 3.89 -0.49
CA VAL A 27 14.86 5.24 -0.27
C VAL A 27 13.70 6.15 0.17
N CYS A 28 13.84 6.83 1.30
CA CYS A 28 12.89 7.82 1.77
C CYS A 28 13.58 8.89 2.61
N GLY A 29 13.22 10.15 2.40
CA GLY A 29 13.72 11.27 3.20
C GLY A 29 13.01 11.43 4.56
N LEU A 30 11.92 10.67 4.80
CA LEU A 30 11.15 10.74 6.04
C LEU A 30 11.36 9.49 6.90
N ARG A 31 11.06 9.63 8.20
CA ARG A 31 11.05 8.54 9.19
C ARG A 31 9.75 8.61 9.98
N CYS A 32 8.61 8.43 9.27
CA CYS A 32 7.28 8.47 9.87
C CYS A 32 7.17 7.42 10.99
N ASN A 33 6.57 7.80 12.11
CA ASN A 33 6.52 6.96 13.30
C ASN A 33 5.66 5.68 13.15
N HIS A 34 4.85 5.59 12.09
CA HIS A 34 4.00 4.44 11.75
C HIS A 34 4.46 3.70 10.48
N CYS A 35 5.66 4.04 9.94
CA CYS A 35 6.12 3.46 8.68
C CYS A 35 6.35 1.95 8.78
N PHE A 36 5.57 1.16 8.04
CA PHE A 36 5.66 -0.29 8.07
C PHE A 36 6.93 -0.85 7.39
N ILE A 37 7.57 -0.07 6.50
CA ILE A 37 8.87 -0.41 5.89
C ILE A 37 9.96 -0.47 6.97
N GLY A 38 9.89 0.43 7.96
CA GLY A 38 10.79 0.40 9.10
C GLY A 38 12.27 0.51 8.72
N ASP A 39 13.08 -0.36 9.32
CA ASP A 39 14.54 -0.34 9.15
C ASP A 39 15.03 -0.64 7.73
N GLN A 40 14.19 -1.22 6.87
CA GLN A 40 14.52 -1.40 5.46
C GLN A 40 14.83 -0.07 4.75
N LEU A 41 14.27 1.06 5.23
CA LEU A 41 14.61 2.40 4.73
C LEU A 41 16.09 2.76 4.86
N ASN A 42 16.84 2.08 5.73
CA ASN A 42 18.27 2.32 5.92
C ASN A 42 19.13 1.60 4.86
N SER A 43 18.53 0.67 4.11
CA SER A 43 19.27 -0.10 3.10
C SER A 43 19.54 0.70 1.82
N ASN A 44 18.78 1.77 1.56
CA ASN A 44 18.84 2.57 0.33
C ASN A 44 18.78 1.74 -0.97
N ILE A 45 18.13 0.57 -0.92
CA ILE A 45 18.02 -0.31 -2.08
C ILE A 45 17.04 0.30 -3.09
N GLU A 46 17.44 0.34 -4.35
CA GLU A 46 16.57 0.62 -5.50
C GLU A 46 16.45 -0.63 -6.39
N MET A 47 15.30 -0.81 -7.02
CA MET A 47 15.09 -1.84 -8.02
C MET A 47 15.97 -1.54 -9.26
N PRO A 48 16.71 -2.50 -9.82
CA PRO A 48 17.37 -2.31 -11.10
C PRO A 48 16.34 -1.90 -12.18
N PHE A 49 16.70 -0.89 -12.99
CA PHE A 49 15.76 -0.37 -14.00
C PHE A 49 15.33 -1.43 -15.02
N GLU A 50 16.24 -2.31 -15.44
CA GLU A 50 15.93 -3.39 -16.38
C GLU A 50 14.98 -4.44 -15.76
N LEU A 51 15.08 -4.67 -14.45
CA LEU A 51 14.11 -5.50 -13.73
C LEU A 51 12.72 -4.84 -13.74
N ALA A 52 12.63 -3.54 -13.45
CA ALA A 52 11.38 -2.81 -13.51
C ALA A 52 10.73 -2.86 -14.90
N LYS A 53 11.53 -2.71 -15.97
CA LYS A 53 11.07 -2.85 -17.36
C LYS A 53 10.56 -4.26 -17.66
N SER A 54 11.30 -5.29 -17.27
CA SER A 54 10.88 -6.69 -17.42
C SER A 54 9.52 -6.95 -16.76
N ILE A 55 9.27 -6.35 -15.57
CA ILE A 55 7.97 -6.45 -14.90
C ILE A 55 6.87 -5.79 -15.74
N VAL A 56 7.11 -4.59 -16.29
CA VAL A 56 6.14 -3.86 -17.12
C VAL A 56 5.85 -4.62 -18.41
N ASP A 57 6.86 -5.17 -19.08
CA ASP A 57 6.69 -5.97 -20.32
C ASP A 57 5.83 -7.21 -20.07
N ASN A 58 6.10 -7.91 -18.99
CA ASN A 58 5.30 -9.07 -18.59
C ASN A 58 3.89 -8.67 -18.17
N ALA A 59 3.73 -7.54 -17.47
CA ALA A 59 2.41 -7.01 -17.12
C ALA A 59 1.56 -6.77 -18.38
N LYS A 60 2.14 -6.12 -19.39
CA LYS A 60 1.49 -5.92 -20.70
C LYS A 60 1.11 -7.23 -21.38
N LEU A 61 2.05 -8.17 -21.46
CA LEU A 61 1.82 -9.47 -22.11
C LEU A 61 0.70 -10.27 -21.42
N LYS A 62 0.52 -10.11 -20.12
CA LYS A 62 -0.48 -10.78 -19.30
C LYS A 62 -1.82 -10.03 -19.22
N GLY A 63 -1.91 -8.85 -19.81
CA GLY A 63 -3.11 -8.02 -19.74
C GLY A 63 -3.37 -7.44 -18.34
N ILE A 64 -2.32 -7.24 -17.54
CA ILE A 64 -2.44 -6.57 -16.23
C ILE A 64 -2.85 -5.12 -16.47
N GLU A 65 -3.89 -4.69 -15.76
CA GLU A 65 -4.57 -3.41 -16.01
C GLU A 65 -3.84 -2.24 -15.37
N SER A 66 -3.23 -2.44 -14.18
CA SER A 66 -2.66 -1.34 -13.41
C SER A 66 -1.38 -1.69 -12.66
N ILE A 67 -0.49 -0.71 -12.55
CA ILE A 67 0.71 -0.74 -11.68
C ILE A 67 0.62 0.44 -10.72
N THR A 68 0.80 0.15 -9.42
CA THR A 68 0.97 1.17 -8.38
C THR A 68 2.44 1.22 -7.98
N LEU A 69 3.09 2.37 -8.17
CA LEU A 69 4.44 2.59 -7.68
C LEU A 69 4.41 2.98 -6.22
N LEU A 70 5.13 2.21 -5.42
CA LEU A 70 5.32 2.39 -3.99
C LEU A 70 6.82 2.29 -3.66
N GLY A 71 7.15 2.38 -2.37
CA GLY A 71 8.52 2.22 -1.90
C GLY A 71 8.70 2.87 -0.54
N GLY A 72 9.92 3.34 -0.26
CA GLY A 72 10.12 4.36 0.74
C GLY A 72 9.42 5.66 0.30
N GLU A 73 9.96 6.28 -0.76
CA GLU A 73 9.31 7.34 -1.52
C GLU A 73 9.62 7.12 -3.01
N PRO A 74 8.64 6.74 -3.83
CA PRO A 74 8.89 6.38 -5.23
C PRO A 74 9.41 7.54 -6.08
N THR A 75 9.10 8.79 -5.73
CA THR A 75 9.59 9.97 -6.45
C THR A 75 11.10 10.21 -6.28
N LEU A 76 11.76 9.46 -5.38
CA LEU A 76 13.22 9.46 -5.21
C LEU A 76 13.92 8.37 -6.04
N PHE A 77 13.17 7.49 -6.70
CA PHE A 77 13.77 6.47 -7.56
C PHE A 77 14.57 7.10 -8.71
N SER A 78 15.79 6.63 -8.92
CA SER A 78 16.75 7.24 -9.87
C SER A 78 16.19 7.36 -11.28
N ASN A 79 15.45 6.35 -11.76
CA ASN A 79 14.88 6.28 -13.11
C ASN A 79 13.36 6.51 -13.14
N ILE A 80 12.82 7.30 -12.19
CA ILE A 80 11.36 7.44 -12.04
C ILE A 80 10.66 7.98 -13.28
N ILE A 81 11.26 8.95 -13.99
CA ILE A 81 10.68 9.57 -15.18
C ILE A 81 10.58 8.55 -16.32
N ASP A 82 11.66 7.82 -16.55
CA ASP A 82 11.73 6.81 -17.61
C ASP A 82 10.75 5.67 -17.34
N LEU A 83 10.65 5.23 -16.08
CA LEU A 83 9.70 4.19 -15.68
C LEU A 83 8.24 4.64 -15.84
N ILE A 84 7.90 5.86 -15.44
CA ILE A 84 6.57 6.44 -15.64
C ILE A 84 6.20 6.43 -17.12
N ASN A 85 7.08 6.98 -17.98
CA ASN A 85 6.83 7.03 -19.40
C ASN A 85 6.69 5.62 -20.00
N TYR A 86 7.55 4.69 -19.59
CA TYR A 86 7.51 3.31 -20.06
C TYR A 86 6.21 2.60 -19.71
N ILE A 87 5.69 2.75 -18.48
CA ILE A 87 4.40 2.19 -18.07
C ILE A 87 3.26 2.79 -18.91
N ILE A 88 3.26 4.12 -19.10
CA ILE A 88 2.24 4.85 -19.85
C ILE A 88 2.24 4.46 -21.34
N GLU A 89 3.41 4.32 -21.96
CA GLU A 89 3.58 3.87 -23.35
C GLU A 89 3.05 2.45 -23.56
N ASN A 90 3.18 1.59 -22.55
CA ASN A 90 2.64 0.24 -22.55
C ASN A 90 1.13 0.18 -22.25
N LYS A 91 0.45 1.34 -22.08
CA LYS A 91 -1.00 1.48 -21.86
C LYS A 91 -1.49 0.81 -20.58
N ILE A 92 -0.65 0.75 -19.57
CA ILE A 92 -1.00 0.26 -18.23
C ILE A 92 -1.39 1.47 -17.38
N GLU A 93 -2.48 1.37 -16.60
CA GLU A 93 -2.86 2.41 -15.66
C GLU A 93 -1.78 2.61 -14.60
N LEU A 94 -1.36 3.86 -14.39
CA LEU A 94 -0.29 4.19 -13.46
C LEU A 94 -0.83 4.94 -12.25
N ARG A 95 -0.49 4.44 -11.06
CA ARG A 95 -0.70 5.10 -9.78
C ARG A 95 0.63 5.28 -9.07
N ILE A 96 0.78 6.38 -8.32
CA ILE A 96 1.94 6.63 -7.46
C ILE A 96 1.42 6.99 -6.07
N VAL A 97 1.90 6.29 -5.05
CA VAL A 97 1.67 6.66 -3.64
C VAL A 97 2.86 7.47 -3.16
N THR A 98 2.64 8.71 -2.75
CA THR A 98 3.73 9.63 -2.39
C THR A 98 3.45 10.38 -1.09
N ASN A 99 4.50 10.73 -0.38
CA ASN A 99 4.46 11.62 0.77
C ASN A 99 4.30 13.12 0.38
N GLY A 100 4.31 13.44 -0.92
CA GLY A 100 4.07 14.79 -1.43
C GLY A 100 5.16 15.80 -1.13
N GLN A 101 6.41 15.38 -0.87
CA GLN A 101 7.50 16.28 -0.58
C GLN A 101 8.10 16.92 -1.85
N LYS A 102 9.17 17.71 -1.69
CA LYS A 102 9.84 18.46 -2.79
C LYS A 102 10.25 17.56 -3.97
N SER A 103 10.53 16.26 -3.74
CA SER A 103 10.84 15.30 -4.80
C SER A 103 9.67 15.10 -5.76
N PHE A 104 8.44 15.07 -5.24
CA PHE A 104 7.22 15.02 -6.05
C PHE A 104 7.07 16.30 -6.90
N GLN A 105 7.22 17.48 -6.30
CA GLN A 105 7.12 18.75 -7.04
C GLN A 105 8.14 18.82 -8.18
N LYS A 106 9.38 18.35 -7.92
CA LYS A 106 10.44 18.24 -8.92
C LYS A 106 10.09 17.24 -10.03
N LEU A 107 9.49 16.10 -9.69
CA LEU A 107 9.02 15.12 -10.66
C LEU A 107 7.96 15.73 -11.60
N ILE A 108 6.92 16.36 -11.02
CA ILE A 108 5.82 16.95 -11.80
C ILE A 108 6.30 18.04 -12.75
N SER A 109 7.33 18.81 -12.38
CA SER A 109 7.90 19.84 -13.26
C SER A 109 8.63 19.27 -14.49
N LYS A 110 8.98 18.00 -14.49
CA LYS A 110 9.75 17.33 -15.55
C LYS A 110 8.90 16.41 -16.44
N LEU A 111 7.71 16.04 -16.00
CA LEU A 111 6.81 15.19 -16.78
C LEU A 111 6.08 15.98 -17.86
N SER A 112 5.83 15.33 -19.00
CA SER A 112 5.02 15.89 -20.08
C SER A 112 3.57 16.07 -19.67
N SER A 113 2.86 16.99 -20.31
CA SER A 113 1.41 17.17 -20.08
C SER A 113 0.61 15.91 -20.41
N GLU A 114 1.08 15.07 -21.32
CA GLU A 114 0.46 13.80 -21.64
C GLU A 114 0.63 12.80 -20.49
N SER A 115 1.85 12.66 -19.96
CA SER A 115 2.14 11.77 -18.83
C SER A 115 1.35 12.19 -17.58
N LEU A 116 1.25 13.51 -17.32
CA LEU A 116 0.47 14.04 -16.19
C LEU A 116 -1.03 13.70 -16.27
N ARG A 117 -1.63 13.68 -17.46
CA ARG A 117 -3.05 13.31 -17.63
C ARG A 117 -3.33 11.82 -17.38
N LYS A 118 -2.33 10.96 -17.56
CA LYS A 118 -2.45 9.50 -17.37
C LYS A 118 -2.03 9.05 -15.98
N LEU A 119 -1.47 9.96 -15.18
CA LEU A 119 -1.03 9.68 -13.83
C LEU A 119 -2.17 9.84 -12.81
N HIS A 120 -2.31 8.88 -11.90
CA HIS A 120 -3.09 9.04 -10.67
C HIS A 120 -2.15 9.11 -9.46
N VAL A 121 -2.30 10.13 -8.63
CA VAL A 121 -1.47 10.35 -7.43
C VAL A 121 -2.28 10.05 -6.17
N CYS A 122 -1.74 9.24 -5.27
CA CYS A 122 -2.32 9.02 -3.95
C CYS A 122 -1.40 9.69 -2.91
N PHE A 123 -1.88 10.78 -2.31
CA PHE A 123 -1.13 11.52 -1.30
C PHE A 123 -1.32 10.92 0.09
N SER A 124 -0.22 10.74 0.80
CA SER A 124 -0.24 10.32 2.20
C SER A 124 -0.53 11.50 3.12
N ILE A 125 -1.67 11.49 3.82
CA ILE A 125 -2.18 12.58 4.64
C ILE A 125 -2.56 12.03 6.01
N ASP A 126 -1.74 12.26 7.04
CA ASP A 126 -1.99 11.72 8.38
C ASP A 126 -2.33 12.79 9.43
N GLY A 127 -2.69 13.99 8.99
CA GLY A 127 -3.20 15.05 9.83
C GLY A 127 -3.88 16.12 9.00
N SER A 128 -4.89 16.77 9.58
CA SER A 128 -5.62 17.88 8.95
C SER A 128 -4.87 19.22 8.99
N ASN A 129 -3.80 19.29 9.78
CA ASN A 129 -3.00 20.47 10.00
C ASN A 129 -1.53 20.11 10.27
N GLU A 130 -0.68 21.12 10.32
CA GLU A 130 0.76 21.00 10.53
C GLU A 130 1.10 20.28 11.84
N VAL A 131 0.42 20.59 12.94
CA VAL A 131 0.75 20.06 14.26
C VAL A 131 0.61 18.55 14.30
N ILE A 132 -0.49 18.01 13.76
CA ILE A 132 -0.77 16.57 13.79
C ILE A 132 0.04 15.84 12.72
N HIS A 133 0.04 16.36 11.49
CA HIS A 133 0.74 15.72 10.38
C HIS A 133 2.25 15.65 10.61
N ASP A 134 2.86 16.75 11.02
CA ASP A 134 4.31 16.84 11.23
C ASP A 134 4.76 16.04 12.46
N ASN A 135 3.92 15.91 13.49
CA ASN A 135 4.20 15.01 14.61
C ASN A 135 4.37 13.55 14.17
N ILE A 136 3.65 13.14 13.12
CA ILE A 136 3.68 11.76 12.59
C ILE A 136 4.78 11.59 11.55
N ARG A 137 4.92 12.55 10.62
CA ARG A 137 5.74 12.40 9.42
C ARG A 137 7.05 13.18 9.45
N GLY A 138 7.16 14.17 10.33
CA GLY A 138 8.33 15.04 10.48
C GLY A 138 8.02 16.50 10.12
N LYS A 139 8.90 17.36 10.57
CA LYS A 139 8.76 18.81 10.44
C LYS A 139 8.62 19.28 8.98
N ASP A 140 7.78 20.29 8.76
CA ASP A 140 7.51 20.94 7.47
C ASP A 140 6.89 20.02 6.40
N THR A 141 6.48 18.80 6.77
CA THR A 141 5.92 17.83 5.81
C THR A 141 4.51 18.19 5.38
N PHE A 142 3.70 18.79 6.26
CA PHE A 142 2.36 19.25 5.93
C PHE A 142 2.36 20.40 4.91
N LEU A 143 3.25 21.37 5.09
CA LEU A 143 3.40 22.48 4.15
C LEU A 143 3.80 21.99 2.75
N ASN A 144 4.78 21.09 2.66
CA ASN A 144 5.20 20.53 1.39
C ASN A 144 4.10 19.70 0.72
N LEU A 145 3.36 18.90 1.50
CA LEU A 145 2.20 18.13 1.03
C LEU A 145 1.12 19.06 0.45
N THR A 146 0.76 20.12 1.19
CA THR A 146 -0.24 21.12 0.73
C THR A 146 0.19 21.75 -0.60
N ASN A 147 1.44 22.17 -0.72
CA ASN A 147 1.97 22.72 -1.97
C ASN A 147 1.90 21.69 -3.12
N SER A 148 2.14 20.42 -2.84
CA SER A 148 2.08 19.34 -3.83
C SER A 148 0.64 19.04 -4.27
N VAL A 149 -0.32 19.08 -3.35
CA VAL A 149 -1.76 18.95 -3.67
C VAL A 149 -2.22 20.12 -4.54
N LEU A 150 -1.87 21.36 -4.18
CA LEU A 150 -2.19 22.55 -4.98
C LEU A 150 -1.54 22.49 -6.37
N LEU A 151 -0.32 22.00 -6.48
CA LEU A 151 0.34 21.75 -7.76
C LEU A 151 -0.41 20.72 -8.59
N ALA A 152 -0.85 19.62 -8.00
CA ALA A 152 -1.65 18.61 -8.68
C ALA A 152 -2.97 19.19 -9.21
N ILE A 153 -3.67 20.01 -8.41
CA ILE A 153 -4.87 20.74 -8.82
C ILE A 153 -4.56 21.64 -10.01
N SER A 154 -3.52 22.47 -9.94
CA SER A 154 -3.15 23.41 -11.00
C SER A 154 -2.77 22.75 -12.32
N LYS A 155 -2.30 21.49 -12.26
CA LYS A 155 -1.90 20.68 -13.42
C LYS A 155 -3.00 19.73 -13.90
N ASN A 156 -4.19 19.75 -13.27
CA ASN A 156 -5.31 18.84 -13.56
C ASN A 156 -4.90 17.34 -13.44
N ILE A 157 -4.01 17.02 -12.51
CA ILE A 157 -3.61 15.65 -12.22
C ILE A 157 -4.73 14.97 -11.41
N SER A 158 -5.05 13.73 -11.74
CA SER A 158 -5.98 12.92 -10.95
C SER A 158 -5.36 12.54 -9.61
N PHE A 159 -6.03 12.77 -8.48
CA PHE A 159 -5.48 12.44 -7.18
C PHE A 159 -6.51 11.99 -6.14
N SER A 160 -6.02 11.32 -5.12
CA SER A 160 -6.76 10.79 -3.96
C SER A 160 -5.90 10.90 -2.71
N GLY A 161 -6.48 10.58 -1.56
CA GLY A 161 -5.77 10.53 -0.28
C GLY A 161 -5.62 9.11 0.26
N ILE A 162 -4.61 8.93 1.10
CA ILE A 162 -4.45 7.77 1.98
C ILE A 162 -4.03 8.27 3.36
N THR A 163 -4.69 7.78 4.40
CA THR A 163 -4.34 8.05 5.80
C THR A 163 -4.21 6.76 6.58
N SER A 164 -3.21 6.69 7.45
CA SER A 164 -3.00 5.58 8.36
C SER A 164 -3.33 6.03 9.78
N ILE A 165 -4.38 5.45 10.36
CA ILE A 165 -4.91 5.88 11.65
C ILE A 165 -4.17 5.19 12.78
N SER A 166 -3.57 6.01 13.62
CA SER A 166 -2.88 5.67 14.86
C SER A 166 -3.46 6.46 16.04
N GLN A 167 -2.96 6.24 17.24
CA GLN A 167 -3.32 7.05 18.43
C GLN A 167 -3.00 8.55 18.23
N ASP A 168 -2.03 8.89 17.35
CA ASP A 168 -1.60 10.27 17.16
C ASP A 168 -2.60 11.11 16.32
N ASN A 169 -3.46 10.47 15.51
CA ASN A 169 -4.42 11.16 14.64
C ASN A 169 -5.85 10.60 14.71
N TYR A 170 -6.13 9.72 15.65
CA TYR A 170 -7.46 9.13 15.83
C TYR A 170 -8.57 10.18 15.96
N ASP A 171 -8.36 11.20 16.77
CA ASP A 171 -9.33 12.27 17.00
C ASP A 171 -9.43 13.28 15.83
N ASP A 172 -8.49 13.23 14.88
CA ASP A 172 -8.41 14.12 13.73
C ASP A 172 -9.04 13.56 12.44
N VAL A 173 -9.54 12.33 12.46
CA VAL A 173 -10.04 11.63 11.26
C VAL A 173 -11.12 12.41 10.52
N LEU A 174 -12.06 13.03 11.23
CA LEU A 174 -13.13 13.82 10.61
C LEU A 174 -12.58 15.08 9.94
N GLN A 175 -11.60 15.72 10.53
CA GLN A 175 -10.93 16.88 9.97
C GLN A 175 -10.06 16.51 8.75
N ILE A 176 -9.41 15.34 8.75
CA ILE A 176 -8.72 14.80 7.58
C ILE A 176 -9.70 14.56 6.42
N ILE A 177 -10.87 13.98 6.69
CA ILE A 177 -11.93 13.77 5.70
C ILE A 177 -12.38 15.12 5.12
N ASN A 178 -12.63 16.11 5.96
CA ASN A 178 -13.02 17.45 5.53
C ASN A 178 -11.93 18.12 4.68
N LEU A 179 -10.67 18.01 5.07
CA LEU A 179 -9.53 18.52 4.29
C LEU A 179 -9.47 17.88 2.89
N CYS A 180 -9.58 16.56 2.82
CA CYS A 180 -9.58 15.82 1.56
C CYS A 180 -10.79 16.18 0.69
N SER A 181 -11.96 16.39 1.30
CA SER A 181 -13.18 16.87 0.63
C SER A 181 -13.00 18.27 0.03
N ASN A 182 -12.38 19.20 0.79
CA ASN A 182 -12.09 20.56 0.33
C ASN A 182 -11.11 20.58 -0.84
N TYR A 183 -10.15 19.67 -0.87
CA TYR A 183 -9.26 19.47 -2.02
C TYR A 183 -9.93 18.74 -3.19
N LYS A 184 -11.18 18.30 -3.05
CA LYS A 184 -11.93 17.55 -4.08
C LYS A 184 -11.18 16.28 -4.52
N MET A 185 -10.60 15.56 -3.58
CA MET A 185 -9.94 14.30 -3.84
C MET A 185 -10.96 13.28 -4.37
N LYS A 186 -10.54 12.39 -5.27
CA LYS A 186 -11.45 11.37 -5.82
C LYS A 186 -11.98 10.40 -4.78
N TYR A 187 -11.17 10.09 -3.78
CA TYR A 187 -11.51 9.25 -2.62
C TYR A 187 -10.46 9.40 -1.53
N LEU A 188 -10.78 8.92 -0.33
CA LEU A 188 -9.83 8.75 0.77
C LEU A 188 -9.78 7.28 1.20
N ASN A 189 -8.58 6.69 1.18
CA ASN A 189 -8.32 5.41 1.82
C ASN A 189 -7.96 5.62 3.28
N ILE A 190 -8.60 4.89 4.19
CA ILE A 190 -8.36 4.94 5.63
C ILE A 190 -7.87 3.57 6.07
N HIS A 191 -6.63 3.51 6.54
CA HIS A 191 -5.94 2.29 6.93
C HIS A 191 -5.76 2.22 8.44
N TYR A 192 -5.81 1.03 8.97
CA TYR A 192 -5.45 0.73 10.35
C TYR A 192 -3.94 0.54 10.46
N VAL A 193 -3.30 1.23 11.42
CA VAL A 193 -1.87 1.03 11.69
C VAL A 193 -1.67 -0.30 12.41
N THR A 194 -0.81 -1.15 11.88
CA THR A 194 -0.43 -2.45 12.46
C THR A 194 0.90 -2.36 13.19
N ASP A 195 1.18 -3.30 14.09
CA ASP A 195 2.44 -3.37 14.86
C ASP A 195 3.60 -3.85 13.96
N ARG A 196 4.03 -2.96 13.05
CA ARG A 196 5.09 -3.24 12.08
C ARG A 196 6.01 -2.05 11.83
N GLY A 197 7.25 -2.36 11.47
CA GLY A 197 8.24 -1.36 11.12
C GLY A 197 8.52 -0.40 12.27
N PHE A 198 8.28 0.89 12.06
CA PHE A 198 8.43 1.90 13.12
C PHE A 198 7.17 2.09 13.97
N ALA A 199 6.03 1.53 13.54
CA ALA A 199 4.84 1.56 14.37
C ALA A 199 5.07 0.75 15.65
N LYS A 200 4.98 1.45 16.79
CA LYS A 200 5.08 0.81 18.09
C LYS A 200 3.67 0.54 18.63
N ARG A 201 3.54 -0.49 19.41
CA ARG A 201 2.26 -0.95 19.97
C ARG A 201 1.43 0.16 20.63
N ASN A 202 2.07 1.07 21.37
CA ASN A 202 1.38 2.19 22.03
C ASN A 202 0.81 3.24 21.04
N LYS A 203 1.09 3.09 19.76
CA LYS A 203 0.55 3.93 18.68
C LYS A 203 -0.63 3.29 17.94
N ILE A 204 -0.93 2.03 18.21
CA ILE A 204 -2.03 1.31 17.59
C ILE A 204 -3.33 1.67 18.29
N VAL A 205 -4.36 2.00 17.51
CA VAL A 205 -5.71 2.25 18.04
C VAL A 205 -6.27 0.95 18.61
N ASP A 206 -6.78 0.98 19.82
CA ASP A 206 -7.41 -0.20 20.42
C ASP A 206 -8.71 -0.59 19.69
N ILE A 207 -9.14 -1.82 19.93
CA ILE A 207 -10.29 -2.42 19.25
C ILE A 207 -11.56 -1.61 19.45
N ASP A 208 -11.84 -1.20 20.69
CA ASP A 208 -13.09 -0.53 21.03
C ASP A 208 -13.18 0.84 20.31
N ASN A 209 -12.06 1.57 20.28
CA ASN A 209 -11.96 2.84 19.57
C ASN A 209 -12.02 2.65 18.05
N TRP A 210 -11.35 1.62 17.49
CA TRP A 210 -11.46 1.34 16.06
C TRP A 210 -12.88 0.98 15.62
N LEU A 211 -13.60 0.18 16.41
CA LEU A 211 -14.99 -0.17 16.13
C LEU A 211 -15.91 1.05 16.20
N LYS A 212 -15.73 1.93 17.21
CA LYS A 212 -16.46 3.20 17.32
C LYS A 212 -16.21 4.10 16.10
N LEU A 213 -14.93 4.23 15.69
CA LEU A 213 -14.58 4.99 14.48
C LEU A 213 -15.22 4.39 13.24
N SER A 214 -15.11 3.08 13.06
CA SER A 214 -15.71 2.36 11.93
C SER A 214 -17.23 2.59 11.84
N ASP A 215 -17.95 2.57 12.96
CA ASP A 215 -19.38 2.82 13.00
C ASP A 215 -19.71 4.30 12.73
N SER A 216 -18.94 5.23 13.27
CA SER A 216 -19.11 6.65 12.98
C SER A 216 -18.88 6.97 11.51
N LEU A 217 -17.88 6.34 10.86
CA LEU A 217 -17.61 6.52 9.45
C LEU A 217 -18.74 6.05 8.55
N LYS A 218 -19.49 4.99 8.93
CA LYS A 218 -20.64 4.50 8.17
C LYS A 218 -21.80 5.51 8.11
N SER A 219 -21.92 6.38 9.12
CA SER A 219 -22.97 7.39 9.23
C SER A 219 -22.55 8.78 8.75
N ILE A 220 -21.28 8.96 8.36
CA ILE A 220 -20.77 10.27 7.96
C ILE A 220 -21.26 10.64 6.56
N ASN A 221 -21.70 11.88 6.41
CA ASN A 221 -21.95 12.48 5.11
C ASN A 221 -20.67 13.15 4.59
N ALA A 222 -19.80 12.36 3.95
CA ALA A 222 -18.57 12.85 3.35
C ALA A 222 -18.82 13.26 1.89
N ASN A 223 -18.24 14.42 1.48
CA ASN A 223 -18.37 14.89 0.08
C ASN A 223 -17.45 14.14 -0.91
N ILE A 224 -16.74 13.10 -0.45
CA ILE A 224 -15.90 12.22 -1.25
C ILE A 224 -16.10 10.77 -0.81
N PRO A 225 -15.95 9.79 -1.70
CA PRO A 225 -15.97 8.38 -1.35
C PRO A 225 -14.91 8.03 -0.31
N LEU A 226 -15.30 7.30 0.72
CA LEU A 226 -14.38 6.76 1.73
C LEU A 226 -14.22 5.26 1.52
N ARG A 227 -12.99 4.78 1.70
CA ARG A 227 -12.62 3.36 1.63
C ARG A 227 -11.83 3.04 2.88
N PHE A 228 -12.40 2.28 3.80
CA PHE A 228 -11.70 1.95 5.04
C PHE A 228 -11.64 0.45 5.30
N GLU A 229 -10.61 0.05 6.02
CA GLU A 229 -10.40 -1.34 6.42
C GLU A 229 -11.37 -1.71 7.54
N LYS A 230 -12.10 -2.81 7.36
CA LYS A 230 -13.01 -3.33 8.39
C LYS A 230 -12.24 -3.79 9.63
N THR A 231 -11.06 -4.35 9.44
CA THR A 231 -10.05 -4.81 10.41
C THR A 231 -10.55 -5.93 11.32
N TYR A 232 -11.73 -5.81 11.91
CA TYR A 232 -12.32 -6.79 12.82
C TYR A 232 -13.69 -7.23 12.35
N VAL A 233 -13.95 -8.54 12.44
CA VAL A 233 -15.22 -9.17 12.11
C VAL A 233 -15.64 -10.15 13.20
N SER A 234 -16.93 -10.51 13.26
CA SER A 234 -17.40 -11.55 14.14
C SER A 234 -16.72 -12.90 13.83
N LYS A 235 -16.47 -13.72 14.85
CA LYS A 235 -15.93 -15.08 14.65
C LYS A 235 -16.78 -15.96 13.73
N SER A 236 -18.08 -15.69 13.63
CA SER A 236 -19.02 -16.40 12.75
C SER A 236 -18.93 -15.96 11.28
N GLU A 237 -18.35 -14.78 10.97
CA GLU A 237 -18.24 -14.32 9.58
C GLU A 237 -17.18 -15.12 8.81
N VAL A 238 -17.46 -15.41 7.54
CA VAL A 238 -16.48 -16.01 6.62
C VAL A 238 -15.57 -14.90 6.07
N ILE A 239 -14.26 -15.10 6.18
CA ILE A 239 -13.28 -14.16 5.63
C ILE A 239 -12.90 -14.59 4.22
N ASN A 240 -13.13 -13.68 3.25
CA ASN A 240 -12.66 -13.87 1.90
C ASN A 240 -11.27 -13.26 1.75
N CYS A 241 -10.25 -14.08 1.58
CA CYS A 241 -8.89 -13.59 1.36
C CYS A 241 -8.69 -13.18 -0.11
N GLU A 242 -8.38 -11.90 -0.34
CA GLU A 242 -8.09 -11.40 -1.69
C GLU A 242 -6.79 -12.00 -2.28
N VAL A 243 -5.86 -12.45 -1.43
CA VAL A 243 -4.66 -13.18 -1.87
C VAL A 243 -5.04 -14.48 -2.59
N ASN A 244 -6.04 -15.21 -2.07
CA ASN A 244 -6.53 -16.43 -2.69
C ASN A 244 -7.18 -16.17 -4.07
N ARG A 245 -7.68 -14.96 -4.29
CA ARG A 245 -8.24 -14.54 -5.58
C ARG A 245 -7.14 -14.20 -6.60
N LYS A 246 -5.88 -14.07 -6.14
CA LYS A 246 -4.69 -13.76 -6.98
C LYS A 246 -4.87 -12.55 -7.90
N LYS A 247 -5.64 -11.55 -7.48
CA LYS A 247 -5.92 -10.36 -8.29
C LYS A 247 -4.83 -9.31 -8.23
N ASN A 248 -4.08 -9.27 -7.13
CA ASN A 248 -2.98 -8.35 -6.91
C ASN A 248 -1.73 -9.09 -6.45
N ILE A 249 -0.57 -8.65 -6.88
CA ILE A 249 0.73 -9.08 -6.37
C ILE A 249 1.55 -7.87 -5.94
N ILE A 250 2.41 -8.10 -4.96
CA ILE A 250 3.35 -7.11 -4.46
C ILE A 250 4.76 -7.55 -4.84
N ILE A 251 5.56 -6.64 -5.38
CA ILE A 251 6.95 -6.90 -5.74
C ILE A 251 7.83 -5.90 -5.00
N ASP A 252 8.82 -6.38 -4.25
CA ASP A 252 9.77 -5.56 -3.53
C ASP A 252 10.95 -5.11 -4.41
N PRO A 253 11.83 -4.18 -3.96
CA PRO A 253 12.94 -3.69 -4.78
C PRO A 253 13.99 -4.77 -5.15
N LYS A 254 13.97 -5.92 -4.49
CA LYS A 254 14.86 -7.06 -4.79
C LYS A 254 14.25 -8.06 -5.77
N GLY A 255 13.00 -7.81 -6.20
CA GLY A 255 12.24 -8.71 -7.07
C GLY A 255 11.48 -9.80 -6.32
N ASN A 256 11.46 -9.80 -4.98
CA ASN A 256 10.65 -10.76 -4.23
C ASN A 256 9.17 -10.48 -4.43
N VAL A 257 8.39 -11.52 -4.68
CA VAL A 257 6.95 -11.45 -4.96
C VAL A 257 6.16 -11.98 -3.78
N TYR A 258 5.16 -11.20 -3.35
CA TYR A 258 4.28 -11.53 -2.23
C TYR A 258 2.81 -11.43 -2.66
N GLY A 259 1.97 -12.27 -2.08
CA GLY A 259 0.53 -12.15 -2.25
C GLY A 259 -0.10 -11.09 -1.33
N CYS A 260 0.56 -10.74 -0.23
CA CYS A 260 0.07 -9.78 0.75
C CYS A 260 1.21 -8.93 1.30
N THR A 261 0.99 -7.60 1.45
CA THR A 261 1.96 -6.67 2.04
C THR A 261 2.32 -7.02 3.48
N MET A 262 1.42 -7.68 4.22
CA MET A 262 1.69 -8.12 5.58
C MET A 262 2.84 -9.14 5.66
N PHE A 263 3.13 -9.85 4.60
CA PHE A 263 4.25 -10.79 4.54
C PHE A 263 5.57 -10.19 4.06
N MET A 264 5.56 -8.97 3.53
CA MET A 264 6.82 -8.29 3.21
C MET A 264 7.68 -8.16 4.47
N ASN A 265 8.99 -8.34 4.31
CA ASN A 265 9.98 -8.23 5.38
C ASN A 265 9.94 -9.36 6.44
N PHE A 266 9.15 -10.41 6.25
CA PHE A 266 9.33 -11.66 6.96
C PHE A 266 10.17 -12.62 6.14
N GLU A 267 11.06 -13.33 6.80
CA GLU A 267 11.91 -14.33 6.13
C GLU A 267 11.06 -15.47 5.57
N ASN A 268 11.42 -15.93 4.37
CA ASN A 268 10.82 -17.10 3.72
C ASN A 268 9.31 -16.98 3.44
N THR A 269 8.76 -15.77 3.29
CA THR A 269 7.34 -15.55 2.98
C THR A 269 7.08 -15.15 1.53
N GLN A 270 8.12 -14.92 0.73
CA GLN A 270 8.01 -14.61 -0.69
C GLN A 270 7.55 -15.83 -1.49
N SER A 271 6.49 -15.70 -2.26
CA SER A 271 5.93 -16.78 -3.10
C SER A 271 6.76 -17.05 -4.37
N ALA A 272 7.50 -16.04 -4.83
CA ALA A 272 8.34 -16.12 -6.03
C ALA A 272 9.42 -15.02 -6.00
N ILE A 273 10.33 -15.08 -6.95
CA ILE A 273 11.31 -14.02 -7.22
C ILE A 273 11.17 -13.64 -8.69
N TRP A 274 11.05 -12.33 -8.96
CA TRP A 274 11.11 -11.80 -10.31
C TRP A 274 12.56 -11.49 -10.68
N THR A 275 12.96 -11.99 -11.85
CA THR A 275 14.29 -11.75 -12.44
C THR A 275 14.12 -11.06 -13.79
N GLU A 276 15.20 -10.60 -14.40
CA GLU A 276 15.16 -10.04 -15.77
C GLU A 276 14.63 -11.06 -16.79
N SER A 277 14.85 -12.36 -16.56
CA SER A 277 14.33 -13.45 -17.40
C SER A 277 12.90 -13.87 -17.08
N GLY A 278 12.25 -13.24 -16.12
CA GLY A 278 10.88 -13.51 -15.69
C GLY A 278 10.75 -14.03 -14.27
N LEU A 279 9.59 -14.57 -13.95
CA LEU A 279 9.22 -15.02 -12.61
C LEU A 279 9.70 -16.44 -12.31
N VAL A 280 10.36 -16.62 -11.19
CA VAL A 280 10.84 -17.90 -10.69
C VAL A 280 10.11 -18.23 -9.38
N MET A 281 9.39 -19.35 -9.34
CA MET A 281 8.68 -19.79 -8.13
C MET A 281 9.64 -20.23 -7.04
N ASN A 282 9.30 -19.91 -5.82
CA ASN A 282 10.00 -20.41 -4.65
C ASN A 282 9.37 -21.76 -4.22
N ASN A 283 9.94 -22.88 -4.70
CA ASN A 283 9.45 -24.23 -4.41
C ASN A 283 9.67 -24.68 -2.95
N ASN A 284 10.42 -23.89 -2.16
CA ASN A 284 10.70 -24.19 -0.74
C ASN A 284 9.62 -23.68 0.22
N ILE A 285 8.65 -22.93 -0.30
CA ILE A 285 7.52 -22.46 0.49
C ILE A 285 6.47 -23.55 0.45
N THR A 286 6.35 -24.29 1.55
CA THR A 286 5.22 -25.20 1.74
C THR A 286 3.93 -24.39 1.71
N ASN A 287 2.91 -24.90 1.05
CA ASN A 287 1.59 -24.25 0.89
C ASN A 287 0.97 -23.79 2.22
N GLU A 288 1.44 -24.30 3.35
CA GLU A 288 0.95 -23.97 4.69
C GLU A 288 1.25 -22.54 5.14
N ASN A 289 2.36 -21.92 4.68
CA ASN A 289 2.75 -20.56 5.09
C ASN A 289 2.20 -19.45 4.18
N ASN A 290 1.67 -19.77 3.00
CA ASN A 290 1.17 -18.80 2.02
C ASN A 290 -0.35 -18.80 1.86
N VAL A 291 -1.06 -19.62 2.60
CA VAL A 291 -2.49 -19.80 2.42
C VAL A 291 -3.21 -19.05 3.53
N CYS A 292 -3.67 -17.85 3.20
CA CYS A 292 -4.87 -17.33 3.84
C CYS A 292 -6.04 -18.25 3.41
N ALA A 293 -6.08 -19.46 3.95
CA ALA A 293 -7.24 -20.33 3.84
C ALA A 293 -8.43 -19.60 4.49
N GLU A 294 -9.63 -19.92 4.07
CA GLU A 294 -10.84 -19.58 4.81
C GLU A 294 -10.64 -20.00 6.27
N THR A 295 -10.24 -19.05 7.12
CA THR A 295 -9.84 -19.42 8.48
C THR A 295 -10.95 -19.04 9.43
N SER A 296 -11.44 -20.04 10.16
CA SER A 296 -12.27 -19.83 11.34
C SER A 296 -11.62 -18.88 12.36
N ASN A 297 -10.29 -18.76 12.34
CA ASN A 297 -9.48 -18.00 13.30
C ASN A 297 -9.11 -16.57 12.87
N GLY A 298 -9.52 -16.12 11.69
CA GLY A 298 -9.21 -14.77 11.19
C GLY A 298 -8.06 -14.74 10.18
N CYS A 299 -7.70 -13.55 9.74
CA CYS A 299 -6.61 -13.36 8.80
C CYS A 299 -5.26 -13.73 9.46
N PRO A 300 -4.55 -14.76 8.99
CA PRO A 300 -3.31 -15.20 9.63
C PRO A 300 -2.20 -14.14 9.53
N ALA A 301 -2.15 -13.37 8.46
CA ALA A 301 -1.16 -12.32 8.32
C ALA A 301 -1.39 -11.18 9.33
N MET A 302 -2.65 -10.75 9.52
CA MET A 302 -2.99 -9.74 10.54
C MET A 302 -2.81 -10.27 11.96
N THR A 303 -3.09 -11.56 12.19
CA THR A 303 -2.85 -12.21 13.48
C THR A 303 -1.36 -12.26 13.81
N LEU A 304 -0.52 -12.61 12.83
CA LEU A 304 0.93 -12.67 12.99
C LEU A 304 1.53 -11.32 13.38
N VAL A 305 1.12 -10.23 12.72
CA VAL A 305 1.68 -8.89 12.98
C VAL A 305 1.09 -8.21 14.21
N ASN A 306 0.02 -8.74 14.81
CA ASN A 306 -0.63 -8.19 15.98
C ASN A 306 -0.81 -9.24 17.08
N GLU A 307 0.15 -10.14 17.25
CA GLU A 307 0.09 -11.33 18.08
C GLU A 307 -0.31 -11.02 19.53
N GLU A 308 0.20 -9.93 20.11
CA GLU A 308 -0.17 -9.53 21.46
C GLU A 308 -1.59 -8.96 21.57
N ILE A 309 -2.12 -8.34 20.52
CA ILE A 309 -3.51 -7.86 20.50
C ILE A 309 -4.46 -9.04 20.50
N VAL A 310 -4.11 -10.12 19.78
CA VAL A 310 -4.90 -11.37 19.71
C VAL A 310 -4.98 -12.08 21.06
N SER A 311 -3.91 -12.02 21.87
CA SER A 311 -3.86 -12.68 23.18
C SER A 311 -4.70 -11.99 24.27
N ASN A 312 -5.20 -10.76 24.04
CA ASN A 312 -6.03 -10.06 24.99
C ASN A 312 -7.47 -10.61 25.03
N ALA A 313 -8.02 -10.79 26.25
CA ALA A 313 -9.36 -11.35 26.51
C ALA A 313 -10.55 -10.64 25.80
N LYS A 314 -10.34 -9.44 25.29
CA LYS A 314 -11.32 -8.67 24.51
C LYS A 314 -11.65 -9.27 23.14
N PHE A 315 -10.85 -10.24 22.66
CA PHE A 315 -11.04 -10.92 21.36
C PHE A 315 -12.06 -12.06 21.37
N ASN A 316 -12.77 -12.31 22.46
CA ASN A 316 -13.59 -13.53 22.59
C ASN A 316 -14.64 -13.74 21.50
N ASN A 317 -15.09 -12.66 20.81
CA ASN A 317 -16.10 -12.74 19.74
C ASN A 317 -15.66 -12.12 18.40
N LEU A 318 -14.42 -11.65 18.28
CA LEU A 318 -13.89 -11.00 17.11
C LEU A 318 -12.67 -11.72 16.57
N LYS A 319 -12.39 -11.54 15.28
CA LYS A 319 -11.19 -12.00 14.60
C LYS A 319 -10.76 -10.94 13.57
N PHE A 320 -9.49 -10.96 13.17
CA PHE A 320 -9.00 -10.07 12.13
C PHE A 320 -9.59 -10.40 10.75
N ASP A 321 -10.08 -9.38 10.06
CA ASP A 321 -10.45 -9.44 8.65
C ASP A 321 -9.22 -9.27 7.76
N CYS A 322 -9.37 -9.57 6.47
CA CYS A 322 -8.36 -9.30 5.47
C CYS A 322 -8.21 -7.79 5.25
N ILE A 323 -6.97 -7.27 5.24
CA ILE A 323 -6.69 -5.84 5.01
C ILE A 323 -7.16 -5.33 3.64
N PHE A 324 -7.37 -6.22 2.68
CA PHE A 324 -7.91 -5.89 1.36
C PHE A 324 -9.44 -5.83 1.33
N ASN A 325 -10.12 -6.33 2.37
CA ASN A 325 -11.57 -6.21 2.52
C ASN A 325 -11.89 -4.80 3.01
N LYS A 326 -12.25 -3.91 2.08
CA LYS A 326 -12.57 -2.52 2.38
C LYS A 326 -14.06 -2.28 2.34
N THR A 327 -14.55 -1.54 3.33
CA THR A 327 -15.90 -0.97 3.28
C THR A 327 -15.85 0.30 2.44
N PHE A 328 -16.81 0.42 1.51
CA PHE A 328 -16.97 1.59 0.66
C PHE A 328 -18.17 2.39 1.17
N ILE A 329 -17.95 3.68 1.42
CA ILE A 329 -19.00 4.65 1.69
C ILE A 329 -18.98 5.59 0.51
N VAL A 330 -20.04 5.52 -0.29
CA VAL A 330 -20.31 6.42 -1.42
C VAL A 330 -21.62 7.10 -1.08
N ASN A 331 -21.60 8.40 -0.91
CA ASN A 331 -22.80 9.22 -0.66
C ASN A 331 -23.32 9.75 -1.98
#